data_ea4feb4c21d413eb1cbacbe3fd01946c
#
_entry.id   ea4feb4c21d413eb1cbacbe3fd01946c
#
_cell.length_a   1.000
_cell.length_b   1.000
_cell.length_c   1.000
_cell.angle_alpha   90.00
_cell.angle_beta   90.00
_cell.angle_gamma   90.00
#
_symmetry.space_group_name_H-M   'P 1'
#
loop_
_entity.id
_entity.type
_entity.pdbx_description
1 polymer ?
#
loop_
_entity_poly.entity_id
_entity_poly.type
_entity_poly.pdbx_seq_one_letter_code
_entity_poly.pdbx_strand_id
1 'polypeptide(L)'
;MTPEQQHQIDIGYKQGIDPTPYANPVYSPEQMAQYRIALVEGLDISSILNPKFSPEQLFQLREGLAFEKRTSVPVGTEITIYNNPRFSDSQMYEIRMGIAYGIDVTYANPRVPLKDMRAIRKKAIEDMEDKWEPINS
;
A
#
# COMPACT_ATOMS: atom_id res chain seq x y z
N MET A 1 -11.47 23.94 5.93
CA MET A 1 -11.49 23.02 4.75
C MET A 1 -11.37 23.87 3.49
N THR A 2 -10.40 23.56 2.63
CA THR A 2 -10.23 24.28 1.36
C THR A 2 -11.26 23.81 0.33
N PRO A 3 -11.49 24.59 -0.75
CA PRO A 3 -12.37 24.12 -1.84
C PRO A 3 -11.91 22.82 -2.46
N GLU A 4 -10.59 22.60 -2.58
CA GLU A 4 -10.02 21.37 -3.13
C GLU A 4 -10.28 20.18 -2.22
N GLN A 5 -10.17 20.37 -0.90
CA GLN A 5 -10.51 19.35 0.09
C GLN A 5 -12.00 19.01 0.03
N GLN A 6 -12.85 20.06 -0.01
CA GLN A 6 -14.30 19.86 -0.08
C GLN A 6 -14.70 19.13 -1.36
N HIS A 7 -14.01 19.40 -2.46
CA HIS A 7 -14.23 18.70 -3.73
C HIS A 7 -14.03 17.19 -3.60
N GLN A 8 -12.99 16.74 -2.89
CA GLN A 8 -12.75 15.31 -2.66
C GLN A 8 -13.86 14.67 -1.83
N ILE A 9 -14.43 15.41 -0.89
CA ILE A 9 -15.58 14.94 -0.10
C ILE A 9 -16.81 14.82 -1.00
N ASP A 10 -17.08 15.85 -1.81
CA ASP A 10 -18.25 15.88 -2.72
C ASP A 10 -18.19 14.76 -3.75
N ILE A 11 -17.02 14.49 -4.33
CA ILE A 11 -16.82 13.36 -5.24
C ILE A 11 -17.12 12.04 -4.52
N GLY A 12 -16.70 11.90 -3.28
CA GLY A 12 -16.97 10.71 -2.48
C GLY A 12 -18.45 10.43 -2.36
N TYR A 13 -19.25 11.45 -2.02
CA TYR A 13 -20.71 11.29 -1.97
C TYR A 13 -21.29 10.89 -3.32
N LYS A 14 -20.80 11.50 -4.40
CA LYS A 14 -21.25 11.16 -5.76
C LYS A 14 -20.91 9.72 -6.16
N GLN A 15 -19.83 9.20 -5.64
CA GLN A 15 -19.40 7.81 -5.89
C GLN A 15 -20.07 6.80 -4.95
N GLY A 16 -20.94 7.25 -4.06
CA GLY A 16 -21.71 6.41 -3.16
C GLY A 16 -20.95 5.89 -1.95
N ILE A 17 -19.82 6.53 -1.61
CA ILE A 17 -19.07 6.18 -0.41
C ILE A 17 -19.36 7.18 0.71
N ASP A 18 -19.02 6.79 1.94
CA ASP A 18 -19.05 7.71 3.10
C ASP A 18 -17.66 8.34 3.25
N PRO A 19 -17.52 9.66 2.99
CA PRO A 19 -16.22 10.33 3.10
C PRO A 19 -15.82 10.68 4.53
N THR A 20 -16.67 10.41 5.52
CA THR A 20 -16.41 10.76 6.92
C THR A 20 -15.01 10.36 7.40
N PRO A 21 -14.47 9.16 7.08
CA PRO A 21 -13.16 8.76 7.56
C PRO A 21 -12.03 9.69 7.13
N TYR A 22 -12.13 10.34 5.97
CA TYR A 22 -11.08 11.25 5.49
C TYR A 22 -11.52 12.73 5.49
N ALA A 23 -12.72 13.04 5.91
CA ALA A 23 -13.25 14.42 5.93
C ALA A 23 -12.64 15.21 7.09
N ASN A 24 -11.36 15.47 7.01
CA ASN A 24 -10.60 16.14 8.05
C ASN A 24 -9.56 17.07 7.39
N PRO A 25 -9.50 18.36 7.79
CA PRO A 25 -8.58 19.32 7.17
C PRO A 25 -7.10 18.98 7.38
N VAL A 26 -6.77 18.01 8.23
CA VAL A 26 -5.39 17.53 8.40
C VAL A 26 -4.86 16.82 7.15
N TYR A 27 -5.75 16.30 6.30
CA TYR A 27 -5.37 15.62 5.07
C TYR A 27 -5.35 16.60 3.90
N SER A 28 -4.33 16.49 3.05
CA SER A 28 -4.30 17.23 1.79
C SER A 28 -5.35 16.68 0.82
N PRO A 29 -5.75 17.44 -0.21
CA PRO A 29 -6.65 16.93 -1.26
C PRO A 29 -6.10 15.66 -1.91
N GLU A 30 -4.78 15.57 -2.11
CA GLU A 30 -4.12 14.41 -2.72
C GLU A 30 -4.18 13.19 -1.80
N GLN A 31 -4.01 13.38 -0.49
CA GLN A 31 -4.22 12.29 0.49
C GLN A 31 -5.67 11.84 0.49
N MET A 32 -6.60 12.79 0.54
CA MET A 32 -8.04 12.49 0.49
C MET A 32 -8.42 11.69 -0.74
N ALA A 33 -7.82 12.00 -1.90
CA ALA A 33 -8.08 11.26 -3.13
C ALA A 33 -7.69 9.79 -3.01
N GLN A 34 -6.56 9.49 -2.36
CA GLN A 34 -6.14 8.11 -2.13
C GLN A 34 -7.11 7.35 -1.23
N TYR A 35 -7.57 7.99 -0.14
CA TYR A 35 -8.57 7.39 0.73
C TYR A 35 -9.91 7.17 0.02
N ARG A 36 -10.35 8.15 -0.77
CA ARG A 36 -11.57 8.04 -1.54
C ARG A 36 -11.53 6.86 -2.52
N ILE A 37 -10.44 6.73 -3.26
CA ILE A 37 -10.26 5.62 -4.21
C ILE A 37 -10.29 4.28 -3.47
N ALA A 38 -9.60 4.19 -2.33
CA ALA A 38 -9.61 2.98 -1.51
C ALA A 38 -11.04 2.60 -1.07
N LEU A 39 -11.82 3.58 -0.62
CA LEU A 39 -13.21 3.34 -0.20
C LEU A 39 -14.09 2.91 -1.37
N VAL A 40 -13.88 3.48 -2.57
CA VAL A 40 -14.59 3.06 -3.78
C VAL A 40 -14.26 1.60 -4.12
N GLU A 41 -13.04 1.18 -3.88
CA GLU A 41 -12.61 -0.21 -4.07
C GLU A 41 -13.11 -1.15 -2.96
N GLY A 42 -13.81 -0.62 -1.96
CA GLY A 42 -14.33 -1.41 -0.84
C GLY A 42 -13.29 -1.81 0.18
N LEU A 43 -12.22 -1.03 0.31
CA LEU A 43 -11.13 -1.33 1.23
C LEU A 43 -11.39 -0.69 2.61
N ASP A 44 -10.93 -1.35 3.66
CA ASP A 44 -10.92 -0.80 5.02
C ASP A 44 -9.66 0.05 5.20
N ILE A 45 -9.84 1.38 5.29
CA ILE A 45 -8.73 2.33 5.39
C ILE A 45 -8.33 2.67 6.82
N SER A 46 -8.96 2.08 7.82
CA SER A 46 -8.77 2.48 9.22
C SER A 46 -7.31 2.42 9.67
N SER A 47 -6.53 1.47 9.15
CA SER A 47 -5.13 1.30 9.53
C SER A 47 -4.17 2.24 8.83
N ILE A 48 -4.61 2.95 7.77
CA ILE A 48 -3.76 3.84 6.98
C ILE A 48 -4.14 5.32 7.11
N LEU A 49 -5.06 5.64 8.01
CA LEU A 49 -5.45 7.03 8.30
C LEU A 49 -4.38 7.70 9.15
N ASN A 50 -3.40 8.30 8.48
CA ASN A 50 -2.29 8.97 9.13
C ASN A 50 -1.79 10.11 8.23
N PRO A 51 -1.88 11.39 8.68
CA PRO A 51 -1.46 12.53 7.87
C PRO A 51 0.05 12.58 7.57
N LYS A 52 0.84 11.74 8.23
CA LYS A 52 2.28 11.62 7.95
C LYS A 52 2.59 10.86 6.67
N PHE A 53 1.65 10.07 6.17
CA PHE A 53 1.83 9.40 4.88
C PHE A 53 1.69 10.39 3.73
N SER A 54 2.62 10.36 2.79
CA SER A 54 2.47 11.07 1.53
C SER A 54 1.40 10.40 0.66
N PRO A 55 0.85 11.08 -0.34
CA PRO A 55 -0.05 10.43 -1.30
C PRO A 55 0.58 9.22 -1.98
N GLU A 56 1.88 9.26 -2.27
CA GLU A 56 2.62 8.17 -2.89
C GLU A 56 2.74 6.95 -1.96
N GLN A 57 2.97 7.19 -0.67
CA GLN A 57 2.97 6.14 0.34
C GLN A 57 1.57 5.52 0.47
N LEU A 58 0.53 6.36 0.50
CA LEU A 58 -0.86 5.90 0.58
C LEU A 58 -1.25 5.07 -0.64
N PHE A 59 -0.72 5.41 -1.81
CA PHE A 59 -0.92 4.58 -3.01
C PHE A 59 -0.39 3.16 -2.79
N GLN A 60 0.82 3.02 -2.25
CA GLN A 60 1.39 1.71 -1.99
C GLN A 60 0.60 0.92 -0.95
N LEU A 61 0.15 1.59 0.10
CA LEU A 61 -0.67 0.95 1.15
C LEU A 61 -2.04 0.54 0.60
N ARG A 62 -2.66 1.37 -0.25
CA ARG A 62 -3.92 1.05 -0.90
C ARG A 62 -3.79 -0.18 -1.81
N GLU A 63 -2.71 -0.24 -2.60
CA GLU A 63 -2.42 -1.40 -3.43
C GLU A 63 -2.22 -2.67 -2.59
N GLY A 64 -1.57 -2.54 -1.44
CA GLY A 64 -1.41 -3.64 -0.49
C GLY A 64 -2.72 -4.14 0.08
N LEU A 65 -3.60 -3.23 0.48
CA LEU A 65 -4.94 -3.58 0.96
C LEU A 65 -5.76 -4.28 -0.14
N ALA A 66 -5.67 -3.80 -1.38
CA ALA A 66 -6.35 -4.44 -2.51
C ALA A 66 -5.82 -5.85 -2.76
N PHE A 67 -4.51 -6.05 -2.62
CA PHE A 67 -3.90 -7.37 -2.75
C PHE A 67 -4.38 -8.32 -1.65
N GLU A 68 -4.43 -7.86 -0.39
CA GLU A 68 -4.95 -8.66 0.73
C GLU A 68 -6.38 -9.10 0.45
N LYS A 69 -7.21 -8.19 -0.06
CA LYS A 69 -8.60 -8.48 -0.40
C LYS A 69 -8.71 -9.53 -1.50
N ARG A 70 -7.90 -9.40 -2.56
CA ARG A 70 -7.91 -10.36 -3.69
C ARG A 70 -7.46 -11.75 -3.27
N THR A 71 -6.52 -11.83 -2.35
CA THR A 71 -5.96 -13.10 -1.87
C THR A 71 -6.69 -13.66 -0.66
N SER A 72 -7.74 -12.99 -0.20
CA SER A 72 -8.55 -13.40 0.95
C SER A 72 -7.75 -13.50 2.25
N VAL A 73 -6.71 -12.69 2.37
CA VAL A 73 -5.93 -12.55 3.61
C VAL A 73 -6.64 -11.53 4.51
N PRO A 74 -6.68 -11.74 5.83
CA PRO A 74 -7.28 -10.76 6.74
C PRO A 74 -6.66 -9.37 6.59
N VAL A 75 -7.50 -8.33 6.63
CA VAL A 75 -7.08 -6.93 6.47
C VAL A 75 -5.96 -6.58 7.44
N GLY A 76 -4.89 -5.97 6.92
CA GLY A 76 -3.76 -5.51 7.71
C GLY A 76 -2.68 -6.55 7.94
N THR A 77 -2.92 -7.82 7.62
CA THR A 77 -1.95 -8.89 7.88
C THR A 77 -0.61 -8.64 7.18
N GLU A 78 -0.66 -8.22 5.91
CA GLU A 78 0.56 -8.01 5.11
C GLU A 78 1.03 -6.58 5.17
N ILE A 79 0.13 -5.58 5.10
CA ILE A 79 0.54 -4.18 5.12
C ILE A 79 1.19 -3.78 6.44
N THR A 80 0.89 -4.49 7.54
CA THR A 80 1.52 -4.25 8.85
C THR A 80 3.05 -4.29 8.74
N ILE A 81 3.59 -5.06 7.81
CA ILE A 81 5.04 -5.19 7.61
C ILE A 81 5.66 -3.85 7.18
N TYR A 82 4.95 -3.04 6.40
CA TYR A 82 5.48 -1.78 5.87
C TYR A 82 4.59 -0.56 6.13
N ASN A 83 3.54 -0.69 6.95
CA ASN A 83 2.64 0.41 7.33
C ASN A 83 3.34 1.33 8.35
N ASN A 84 4.31 2.11 7.86
CA ASN A 84 5.13 2.98 8.67
C ASN A 84 5.64 4.15 7.80
N PRO A 85 5.37 5.42 8.20
CA PRO A 85 5.81 6.59 7.42
C PRO A 85 7.33 6.69 7.22
N ARG A 86 8.13 5.94 7.98
CA ARG A 86 9.58 5.89 7.81
C ARG A 86 10.02 5.21 6.52
N PHE A 87 9.20 4.31 5.97
CA PHE A 87 9.46 3.74 4.66
C PHE A 87 9.12 4.77 3.59
N SER A 88 9.99 4.94 2.61
CA SER A 88 9.61 5.67 1.40
C SER A 88 8.59 4.87 0.60
N ASP A 89 7.89 5.53 -0.31
CA ASP A 89 6.97 4.83 -1.21
C ASP A 89 7.70 3.77 -2.04
N SER A 90 8.93 4.04 -2.47
CA SER A 90 9.75 3.10 -3.22
C SER A 90 10.16 1.89 -2.38
N GLN A 91 10.48 2.10 -1.10
CA GLN A 91 10.75 0.99 -0.17
C GLN A 91 9.50 0.14 0.04
N MET A 92 8.35 0.78 0.24
CA MET A 92 7.06 0.08 0.37
C MET A 92 6.80 -0.79 -0.86
N TYR A 93 7.07 -0.27 -2.05
CA TYR A 93 6.92 -1.02 -3.30
C TYR A 93 7.78 -2.29 -3.29
N GLU A 94 9.05 -2.18 -2.92
CA GLU A 94 9.95 -3.34 -2.91
C GLU A 94 9.51 -4.41 -1.91
N ILE A 95 8.99 -3.99 -0.76
CA ILE A 95 8.46 -4.92 0.25
C ILE A 95 7.16 -5.55 -0.27
N ARG A 96 6.26 -4.74 -0.83
CA ARG A 96 4.98 -5.21 -1.37
C ARG A 96 5.18 -6.22 -2.49
N MET A 97 6.15 -5.98 -3.37
CA MET A 97 6.49 -6.93 -4.44
C MET A 97 7.04 -8.23 -3.87
N GLY A 98 7.88 -8.15 -2.85
CA GLY A 98 8.38 -9.35 -2.18
C GLY A 98 7.26 -10.20 -1.60
N ILE A 99 6.31 -9.58 -0.94
CA ILE A 99 5.14 -10.26 -0.38
C ILE A 99 4.32 -10.92 -1.51
N ALA A 100 4.09 -10.19 -2.60
CA ALA A 100 3.31 -10.70 -3.73
C ALA A 100 3.95 -11.92 -4.39
N TYR A 101 5.27 -11.97 -4.43
CA TYR A 101 6.01 -13.13 -4.97
C TYR A 101 6.20 -14.24 -3.94
N GLY A 102 5.80 -14.03 -2.69
CA GLY A 102 5.93 -15.04 -1.64
C GLY A 102 7.34 -15.26 -1.13
N ILE A 103 8.25 -14.31 -1.34
CA ILE A 103 9.62 -14.39 -0.82
C ILE A 103 9.68 -13.89 0.62
N ASP A 104 10.76 -14.22 1.32
CA ASP A 104 11.03 -13.71 2.66
C ASP A 104 11.33 -12.20 2.58
N VAL A 105 10.63 -11.40 3.37
CA VAL A 105 10.77 -9.94 3.40
C VAL A 105 11.46 -9.45 4.68
N THR A 106 12.43 -10.21 5.18
CA THR A 106 13.23 -9.82 6.34
C THR A 106 14.00 -8.51 6.13
N TYR A 107 14.13 -8.07 4.87
CA TYR A 107 14.72 -6.77 4.53
C TYR A 107 13.78 -5.59 4.82
N ALA A 108 12.56 -5.83 5.29
CA ALA A 108 11.56 -4.78 5.56
C ALA A 108 11.95 -3.98 6.81
N ASN A 109 12.90 -3.08 6.66
CA ASN A 109 13.36 -2.16 7.69
C ASN A 109 13.66 -0.82 7.01
N PRO A 110 13.14 0.31 7.55
CA PRO A 110 13.37 1.63 6.94
C PRO A 110 14.84 2.03 6.79
N ARG A 111 15.73 1.41 7.59
CA ARG A 111 17.16 1.67 7.52
C ARG A 111 17.87 0.96 6.37
N VAL A 112 17.22 -0.02 5.75
CA VAL A 112 17.80 -0.72 4.59
C VAL A 112 17.64 0.19 3.36
N PRO A 113 18.74 0.57 2.70
CA PRO A 113 18.65 1.42 1.50
C PRO A 113 17.83 0.75 0.39
N LEU A 114 17.12 1.55 -0.37
CA LEU A 114 16.29 1.08 -1.50
C LEU A 114 17.07 0.18 -2.45
N LYS A 115 18.31 0.56 -2.75
CA LYS A 115 19.22 -0.21 -3.61
C LYS A 115 19.39 -1.64 -3.10
N ASP A 116 19.57 -1.79 -1.78
CA ASP A 116 19.78 -3.08 -1.15
C ASP A 116 18.49 -3.90 -1.11
N MET A 117 17.36 -3.26 -0.79
CA MET A 117 16.05 -3.93 -0.85
C MET A 117 15.78 -4.50 -2.24
N ARG A 118 16.04 -3.71 -3.26
CA ARG A 118 15.84 -4.12 -4.65
C ARG A 118 16.72 -5.29 -5.02
N ALA A 119 18.00 -5.26 -4.62
CA ALA A 119 18.94 -6.33 -4.90
C ALA A 119 18.53 -7.62 -4.21
N ILE A 120 18.14 -7.54 -2.93
CA ILE A 120 17.70 -8.70 -2.15
C ILE A 120 16.45 -9.33 -2.77
N ARG A 121 15.46 -8.50 -3.12
CA ARG A 121 14.22 -8.97 -3.72
C ARG A 121 14.49 -9.67 -5.06
N LYS A 122 15.27 -9.04 -5.94
CA LYS A 122 15.58 -9.59 -7.26
C LYS A 122 16.28 -10.93 -7.15
N LYS A 123 17.29 -11.03 -6.27
CA LYS A 123 18.01 -12.27 -6.05
C LYS A 123 17.10 -13.36 -5.51
N ALA A 124 16.25 -13.05 -4.55
CA ALA A 124 15.33 -14.03 -3.96
C ALA A 124 14.35 -14.58 -4.99
N ILE A 125 13.85 -13.72 -5.88
CA ILE A 125 12.94 -14.13 -6.96
C ILE A 125 13.68 -15.00 -7.98
N GLU A 126 14.90 -14.62 -8.38
CA GLU A 126 15.73 -15.40 -9.29
C GLU A 126 16.03 -16.79 -8.70
N ASP A 127 16.41 -16.86 -7.41
CA ASP A 127 16.68 -18.12 -6.73
C ASP A 127 15.42 -19.02 -6.70
N MET A 128 14.27 -18.43 -6.54
CA MET A 128 13.00 -19.16 -6.54
C MET A 128 12.68 -19.71 -7.94
N GLU A 129 12.91 -18.94 -8.99
CA GLU A 129 12.71 -19.35 -10.37
C GLU A 129 13.68 -20.45 -10.77
N ASP A 130 14.94 -20.37 -10.35
CA ASP A 130 15.96 -21.36 -10.62
C ASP A 130 15.66 -22.73 -9.97
N LYS A 131 14.89 -22.71 -8.88
CA LYS A 131 14.48 -23.95 -8.19
C LYS A 131 13.24 -24.60 -8.79
N TRP A 132 12.55 -23.88 -9.67
CA TRP A 132 11.35 -24.41 -10.30
C TRP A 132 11.73 -25.36 -11.43
N GLU A 133 11.23 -26.59 -11.37
CA GLU A 133 11.44 -27.59 -12.41
C GLU A 133 10.09 -27.95 -13.03
N PRO A 134 10.00 -27.94 -14.38
CA PRO A 134 8.78 -28.40 -15.05
C PRO A 134 8.49 -29.87 -14.72
N ILE A 135 7.24 -30.19 -14.50
CA ILE A 135 6.80 -31.55 -14.16
C ILE A 135 7.20 -32.55 -15.24
N ASN A 136 7.30 -32.14 -16.48
CA ASN A 136 7.61 -32.98 -17.64
C ASN A 136 9.07 -32.87 -18.10
N SER A 137 9.93 -32.37 -17.27
CA SER A 137 11.36 -32.25 -17.61
C SER A 137 12.07 -33.61 -17.49
#